data_8f0ab04e05e9b1bc8845dc41334af39f
#
_entry.id   8f0ab04e05e9b1bc8845dc41334af39f
#
_cell.length_a   1.000
_cell.length_b   1.000
_cell.length_c   1.000
_cell.angle_alpha   90.00
_cell.angle_beta   90.00
_cell.angle_gamma   90.00
#
_symmetry.space_group_name_H-M   'P 1'
#
loop_
_entity.id
_entity.type
_entity.pdbx_description
1 polymer ?
#
loop_
_entity_poly.entity_id
_entity_poly.type
_entity_poly.pdbx_seq_one_letter_code
_entity_poly.pdbx_strand_id
1 'polypeptide(L)'
;MTDTLDDLDVEGTTVGVRVDINSPIDDDGSLADDARLRAHVDTLSELLERGGRVAVLAHQGRPGGDDFVSLEPHAERLSTLLERPVDYVDVTYSSGAREAVRNLDDGDCIVLENTRFYSEEYMEFDPDAAAQTHLVEGLAPVLDAYVNDAFAAAHRSQPSLVGFPSVLPGYAGRVMESELDVLGSIEETPEPRVYVLGGAKVSDSIDVAWSVLEKGLADHVLTAGVAGNVFLTADGVDLGDASTDFIYEQGYWDEIDRAADLLDAYGEQVALPRDVAVERDGERHELGVNALPPADSEAAMDIGSSTLSYYERILEDARTVILNGPAGVFEEAAFENGTRELYNAASGVETSIVGGGDTASALRSLGVEGFSHVSTGGGAALRMLTAEPLPAVTALEDGPKHQQPADD
;
A
#
# COMPACT_ATOMS: atom_id res chain seq x y z
N MET A 1 9.19 18.27 6.87
CA MET A 1 7.97 17.77 7.56
C MET A 1 6.79 18.29 6.78
N THR A 2 5.89 17.44 6.44
CA THR A 2 4.70 17.75 5.64
C THR A 2 3.67 18.47 6.49
N ASP A 3 3.10 19.58 6.00
CA ASP A 3 1.98 20.25 6.69
C ASP A 3 0.74 19.36 6.65
N THR A 4 -0.06 19.38 7.73
CA THR A 4 -1.24 18.52 7.91
C THR A 4 -2.53 19.33 7.97
N LEU A 5 -3.68 18.67 8.20
CA LEU A 5 -4.95 19.37 8.37
C LEU A 5 -4.96 20.30 9.60
N ASP A 6 -4.04 20.11 10.56
CA ASP A 6 -3.92 20.99 11.73
C ASP A 6 -3.35 22.37 11.36
N ASP A 7 -2.59 22.43 10.26
CA ASP A 7 -1.99 23.67 9.75
C ASP A 7 -2.91 24.40 8.75
N LEU A 8 -4.03 23.77 8.33
CA LEU A 8 -4.97 24.34 7.37
C LEU A 8 -6.09 25.11 8.07
N ASP A 9 -6.28 26.37 7.70
CA ASP A 9 -7.48 27.14 8.04
C ASP A 9 -8.61 26.72 7.06
N VAL A 10 -9.52 25.85 7.53
CA VAL A 10 -10.51 25.18 6.69
C VAL A 10 -11.77 26.00 6.46
N GLU A 11 -12.17 26.90 7.42
CA GLU A 11 -13.43 27.62 7.35
C GLU A 11 -13.55 28.48 6.07
N GLY A 12 -14.53 28.18 5.24
CA GLY A 12 -14.77 28.90 3.97
C GLY A 12 -13.72 28.65 2.88
N THR A 13 -12.78 27.69 3.08
CA THR A 13 -11.73 27.32 2.11
C THR A 13 -12.23 26.27 1.15
N THR A 14 -11.96 26.43 -0.14
CA THR A 14 -12.28 25.44 -1.18
C THR A 14 -11.10 24.50 -1.35
N VAL A 15 -11.27 23.24 -0.95
CA VAL A 15 -10.20 22.26 -0.88
C VAL A 15 -10.38 21.17 -1.95
N GLY A 16 -9.34 21.01 -2.80
CA GLY A 16 -9.22 19.83 -3.64
C GLY A 16 -8.62 18.66 -2.84
N VAL A 17 -9.34 17.56 -2.68
CA VAL A 17 -8.89 16.43 -1.86
C VAL A 17 -8.63 15.22 -2.74
N ARG A 18 -7.39 14.74 -2.82
CA ARG A 18 -7.02 13.51 -3.54
C ARG A 18 -7.08 12.31 -2.61
N VAL A 19 -8.00 11.41 -2.87
CA VAL A 19 -8.19 10.16 -2.12
C VAL A 19 -7.90 8.92 -2.96
N ASP A 20 -7.61 7.78 -2.35
CA ASP A 20 -7.52 6.48 -3.03
C ASP A 20 -8.74 5.62 -2.72
N ILE A 21 -9.73 5.70 -3.59
CA ILE A 21 -10.99 4.94 -3.51
C ILE A 21 -11.13 3.91 -4.64
N ASN A 22 -10.02 3.50 -5.25
CA ASN A 22 -9.98 2.48 -6.30
C ASN A 22 -10.38 1.10 -5.73
N SER A 23 -11.67 0.81 -5.76
CA SER A 23 -12.30 -0.35 -5.12
C SER A 23 -12.68 -1.44 -6.13
N PRO A 24 -12.79 -2.70 -5.72
CA PRO A 24 -13.38 -3.75 -6.56
C PRO A 24 -14.81 -3.41 -6.96
N ILE A 25 -15.16 -3.73 -8.20
CA ILE A 25 -16.48 -3.48 -8.79
C ILE A 25 -17.15 -4.81 -9.11
N ASP A 26 -18.41 -4.96 -8.73
CA ASP A 26 -19.24 -6.11 -9.08
C ASP A 26 -19.71 -6.07 -10.55
N ASP A 27 -20.19 -7.19 -11.07
CA ASP A 27 -20.68 -7.33 -12.45
C ASP A 27 -21.84 -6.37 -12.79
N ASP A 28 -22.56 -5.86 -11.79
CA ASP A 28 -23.66 -4.88 -11.96
C ASP A 28 -23.18 -3.41 -11.89
N GLY A 29 -21.87 -3.18 -11.71
CA GLY A 29 -21.25 -1.86 -11.62
C GLY A 29 -21.28 -1.25 -10.22
N SER A 30 -21.76 -1.97 -9.21
CA SER A 30 -21.71 -1.54 -7.81
C SER A 30 -20.35 -1.81 -7.17
N LEU A 31 -20.08 -1.18 -6.01
CA LEU A 31 -18.86 -1.45 -5.24
C LEU A 31 -18.97 -2.78 -4.51
N ALA A 32 -18.07 -3.71 -4.79
CA ALA A 32 -17.95 -4.99 -4.07
C ALA A 32 -17.38 -4.82 -2.66
N ASP A 33 -16.56 -3.80 -2.43
CA ASP A 33 -15.95 -3.49 -1.14
C ASP A 33 -15.78 -1.98 -0.98
N ASP A 34 -16.01 -1.47 0.23
CA ASP A 34 -15.92 -0.03 0.54
C ASP A 34 -14.81 0.33 1.52
N ALA A 35 -13.91 -0.60 1.84
CA ALA A 35 -12.87 -0.40 2.84
C ALA A 35 -11.97 0.82 2.51
N ARG A 36 -11.66 1.03 1.22
CA ARG A 36 -10.89 2.19 0.77
C ARG A 36 -11.63 3.51 0.98
N LEU A 37 -12.94 3.54 0.72
CA LEU A 37 -13.75 4.73 0.98
C LEU A 37 -13.80 5.05 2.46
N ARG A 38 -13.97 4.03 3.31
CA ARG A 38 -14.01 4.17 4.77
C ARG A 38 -12.72 4.75 5.33
N ALA A 39 -11.57 4.42 4.74
CA ALA A 39 -10.28 4.94 5.19
C ALA A 39 -10.19 6.47 5.12
N HIS A 40 -10.90 7.09 4.16
CA HIS A 40 -10.87 8.54 3.95
C HIS A 40 -12.00 9.30 4.67
N VAL A 41 -12.89 8.62 5.39
CA VAL A 41 -14.04 9.24 6.07
C VAL A 41 -13.59 10.28 7.09
N ASP A 42 -12.56 10.00 7.87
CA ASP A 42 -12.07 10.91 8.92
C ASP A 42 -11.55 12.22 8.30
N THR A 43 -10.73 12.14 7.26
CA THR A 43 -10.23 13.32 6.51
C THR A 43 -11.37 14.16 5.94
N LEU A 44 -12.30 13.51 5.24
CA LEU A 44 -13.41 14.21 4.60
C LEU A 44 -14.39 14.81 5.65
N SER A 45 -14.73 14.05 6.69
CA SER A 45 -15.60 14.51 7.77
C SER A 45 -15.02 15.73 8.48
N GLU A 46 -13.74 15.70 8.83
CA GLU A 46 -13.05 16.81 9.51
C GLU A 46 -13.11 18.08 8.65
N LEU A 47 -12.77 17.99 7.35
CA LEU A 47 -12.81 19.14 6.45
C LEU A 47 -14.22 19.74 6.37
N LEU A 48 -15.25 18.90 6.25
CA LEU A 48 -16.64 19.32 6.12
C LEU A 48 -17.20 19.91 7.44
N GLU A 49 -16.86 19.32 8.58
CA GLU A 49 -17.27 19.80 9.91
C GLU A 49 -16.61 21.15 10.26
N ARG A 50 -15.39 21.40 9.75
CA ARG A 50 -14.70 22.68 9.89
C ARG A 50 -15.15 23.74 8.88
N GLY A 51 -16.20 23.46 8.07
CA GLY A 51 -16.76 24.38 7.10
C GLY A 51 -16.01 24.51 5.78
N GLY A 52 -15.22 23.52 5.41
CA GLY A 52 -14.54 23.43 4.11
C GLY A 52 -15.54 23.11 2.98
N ARG A 53 -15.23 23.59 1.77
CA ARG A 53 -15.90 23.23 0.52
C ARG A 53 -15.05 22.20 -0.17
N VAL A 54 -15.52 20.95 -0.31
CA VAL A 54 -14.68 19.83 -0.68
C VAL A 54 -14.96 19.35 -2.09
N ALA A 55 -13.91 19.33 -2.94
CA ALA A 55 -13.92 18.70 -4.26
C ALA A 55 -13.00 17.47 -4.24
N VAL A 56 -13.59 16.28 -4.24
CA VAL A 56 -12.86 15.01 -4.20
C VAL A 56 -12.35 14.66 -5.59
N LEU A 57 -11.06 14.32 -5.66
CA LEU A 57 -10.34 13.81 -6.83
C LEU A 57 -9.94 12.36 -6.56
N ALA A 58 -10.26 11.46 -7.47
CA ALA A 58 -9.91 10.05 -7.34
C ALA A 58 -9.77 9.35 -8.70
N HIS A 59 -9.25 8.15 -8.67
CA HIS A 59 -9.23 7.27 -9.84
C HIS A 59 -9.90 5.94 -9.55
N GLN A 60 -10.39 5.28 -10.60
CA GLN A 60 -10.95 3.93 -10.56
C GLN A 60 -10.51 3.15 -11.80
N GLY A 61 -9.97 1.96 -11.59
CA GLY A 61 -9.59 1.02 -12.62
C GLY A 61 -8.47 1.48 -13.57
N ARG A 62 -8.35 0.80 -14.69
CA ARG A 62 -7.41 1.09 -15.77
C ARG A 62 -8.09 0.93 -17.13
N PRO A 63 -7.69 1.68 -18.18
CA PRO A 63 -8.24 1.51 -19.53
C PRO A 63 -8.20 0.05 -20.00
N GLY A 64 -9.35 -0.46 -20.41
CA GLY A 64 -9.52 -1.84 -20.87
C GLY A 64 -9.81 -2.84 -19.75
N GLY A 65 -9.81 -2.44 -18.49
CA GLY A 65 -10.30 -3.25 -17.37
C GLY A 65 -11.81 -3.09 -17.19
N ASP A 66 -12.47 -4.12 -16.68
CA ASP A 66 -13.92 -4.12 -16.40
C ASP A 66 -14.24 -3.16 -15.22
N ASP A 67 -13.23 -2.86 -14.39
CA ASP A 67 -13.28 -1.91 -13.27
C ASP A 67 -13.05 -0.44 -13.67
N PHE A 68 -12.85 -0.16 -14.98
CA PHE A 68 -12.65 1.20 -15.48
C PHE A 68 -13.98 1.94 -15.67
N VAL A 69 -14.54 2.39 -14.58
CA VAL A 69 -15.90 2.95 -14.50
C VAL A 69 -15.91 4.39 -13.95
N SER A 70 -17.07 5.04 -14.01
CA SER A 70 -17.30 6.36 -13.39
C SER A 70 -17.25 6.29 -11.86
N LEU A 71 -17.09 7.46 -11.22
CA LEU A 71 -17.08 7.57 -9.76
C LEU A 71 -18.47 7.82 -9.15
N GLU A 72 -19.55 7.74 -9.94
CA GLU A 72 -20.93 7.93 -9.43
C GLU A 72 -21.26 6.96 -8.27
N PRO A 73 -20.99 5.62 -8.37
CA PRO A 73 -21.25 4.71 -7.24
C PRO A 73 -20.42 5.03 -5.99
N HIS A 74 -19.21 5.58 -6.19
CA HIS A 74 -18.34 6.00 -5.08
C HIS A 74 -18.93 7.24 -4.36
N ALA A 75 -19.45 8.22 -5.10
CA ALA A 75 -20.11 9.39 -4.52
C ALA A 75 -21.36 8.99 -3.70
N GLU A 76 -22.20 8.10 -4.24
CA GLU A 76 -23.35 7.55 -3.51
C GLU A 76 -22.93 6.85 -2.21
N ARG A 77 -21.85 6.06 -2.27
CA ARG A 77 -21.34 5.36 -1.10
C ARG A 77 -20.75 6.31 -0.07
N LEU A 78 -19.96 7.31 -0.51
CA LEU A 78 -19.42 8.36 0.37
C LEU A 78 -20.54 9.14 1.04
N SER A 79 -21.63 9.47 0.32
CA SER A 79 -22.80 10.13 0.90
C SER A 79 -23.39 9.33 2.07
N THR A 80 -23.42 8.00 1.94
CA THR A 80 -23.88 7.10 3.02
C THR A 80 -22.91 7.07 4.19
N LEU A 81 -21.59 7.01 3.92
CA LEU A 81 -20.56 6.89 4.96
C LEU A 81 -20.38 8.19 5.75
N LEU A 82 -20.50 9.34 5.08
CA LEU A 82 -20.39 10.67 5.69
C LEU A 82 -21.70 11.15 6.33
N GLU A 83 -22.80 10.39 6.15
CA GLU A 83 -24.16 10.74 6.63
C GLU A 83 -24.62 12.14 6.17
N ARG A 84 -24.17 12.56 4.97
CA ARG A 84 -24.52 13.85 4.34
C ARG A 84 -24.50 13.74 2.82
N PRO A 85 -25.16 14.65 2.10
CA PRO A 85 -25.13 14.64 0.63
C PRO A 85 -23.70 14.79 0.09
N VAL A 86 -23.36 13.97 -0.90
CA VAL A 86 -22.15 14.08 -1.72
C VAL A 86 -22.60 13.99 -3.17
N ASP A 87 -22.48 15.09 -3.89
CA ASP A 87 -22.92 15.17 -5.27
C ASP A 87 -21.84 14.63 -6.22
N TYR A 88 -22.25 13.91 -7.26
CA TYR A 88 -21.36 13.47 -8.33
C TYR A 88 -21.39 14.46 -9.50
N VAL A 89 -20.21 14.74 -10.05
CA VAL A 89 -20.02 15.63 -11.20
C VAL A 89 -19.30 14.88 -12.31
N ASP A 90 -19.99 14.57 -13.42
CA ASP A 90 -19.54 13.72 -14.53
C ASP A 90 -18.44 14.35 -15.43
N VAL A 91 -17.67 15.26 -14.86
CA VAL A 91 -16.51 15.93 -15.50
C VAL A 91 -15.43 16.22 -14.48
N THR A 92 -14.16 16.22 -14.92
CA THR A 92 -13.01 16.35 -14.01
C THR A 92 -12.50 17.78 -13.88
N TYR A 93 -12.25 18.50 -15.00
CA TYR A 93 -11.62 19.84 -14.98
C TYR A 93 -12.25 20.84 -15.96
N SER A 94 -13.33 20.48 -16.62
CA SER A 94 -14.02 21.33 -17.60
C SER A 94 -14.63 22.59 -16.96
N SER A 95 -15.23 23.44 -17.77
CA SER A 95 -16.00 24.59 -17.26
C SER A 95 -17.13 24.17 -16.30
N GLY A 96 -17.76 22.99 -16.56
CA GLY A 96 -18.77 22.43 -15.68
C GLY A 96 -18.23 22.05 -14.31
N ALA A 97 -17.05 21.40 -14.25
CA ALA A 97 -16.39 21.08 -12.98
C ALA A 97 -16.06 22.37 -12.20
N ARG A 98 -15.48 23.37 -12.87
CA ARG A 98 -15.19 24.67 -12.22
C ARG A 98 -16.42 25.39 -11.72
N GLU A 99 -17.52 25.31 -12.44
CA GLU A 99 -18.79 25.91 -12.02
C GLU A 99 -19.36 25.16 -10.79
N ALA A 100 -19.32 23.82 -10.79
CA ALA A 100 -19.75 23.01 -9.66
C ALA A 100 -18.92 23.34 -8.40
N VAL A 101 -17.59 23.40 -8.51
CA VAL A 101 -16.70 23.76 -7.39
C VAL A 101 -16.98 25.16 -6.84
N ARG A 102 -17.19 26.16 -7.72
CA ARG A 102 -17.49 27.55 -7.28
C ARG A 102 -18.85 27.71 -6.60
N ASN A 103 -19.79 26.80 -6.87
CA ASN A 103 -21.15 26.85 -6.32
C ASN A 103 -21.29 26.05 -5.02
N LEU A 104 -20.22 25.48 -4.49
CA LEU A 104 -20.24 24.81 -3.19
C LEU A 104 -20.48 25.83 -2.07
N ASP A 105 -21.38 25.49 -1.18
CA ASP A 105 -21.55 26.18 0.10
C ASP A 105 -20.63 25.53 1.17
N ASP A 106 -20.41 26.23 2.28
CA ASP A 106 -19.58 25.73 3.37
C ASP A 106 -20.15 24.41 3.93
N GLY A 107 -19.31 23.38 3.96
CA GLY A 107 -19.67 22.02 4.37
C GLY A 107 -20.22 21.14 3.24
N ASP A 108 -20.25 21.61 2.00
CA ASP A 108 -20.62 20.80 0.83
C ASP A 108 -19.46 19.95 0.31
N CYS A 109 -19.81 18.80 -0.26
CA CYS A 109 -18.88 17.86 -0.87
C CYS A 109 -19.34 17.41 -2.26
N ILE A 110 -18.41 17.42 -3.22
CA ILE A 110 -18.63 16.81 -4.54
C ILE A 110 -17.53 15.81 -4.85
N VAL A 111 -17.84 14.78 -5.65
CA VAL A 111 -16.88 13.89 -6.27
C VAL A 111 -16.80 14.23 -7.76
N LEU A 112 -15.65 14.63 -8.24
CA LEU A 112 -15.39 14.83 -9.66
C LEU A 112 -15.18 13.50 -10.37
N GLU A 113 -15.34 13.47 -11.69
CA GLU A 113 -15.20 12.25 -12.48
C GLU A 113 -13.75 11.68 -12.43
N ASN A 114 -13.64 10.39 -12.66
CA ASN A 114 -12.44 9.57 -12.66
C ASN A 114 -11.27 10.25 -13.41
N THR A 115 -10.22 10.60 -12.67
CA THR A 115 -9.07 11.30 -13.22
C THR A 115 -8.42 10.51 -14.35
N ARG A 116 -8.49 9.18 -14.31
CA ARG A 116 -7.94 8.28 -15.32
C ARG A 116 -8.72 8.23 -16.63
N PHE A 117 -9.83 8.93 -16.76
CA PHE A 117 -10.46 9.14 -18.07
C PHE A 117 -9.63 10.06 -18.96
N TYR A 118 -8.56 10.65 -18.43
CA TYR A 118 -7.60 11.48 -19.15
C TYR A 118 -6.23 10.84 -19.20
N SER A 119 -5.59 10.89 -20.37
CA SER A 119 -4.31 10.23 -20.62
C SER A 119 -3.15 10.77 -19.78
N GLU A 120 -3.22 12.02 -19.33
CA GLU A 120 -2.21 12.64 -18.47
C GLU A 120 -2.05 11.86 -17.14
N GLU A 121 -3.13 11.28 -16.61
CA GLU A 121 -3.10 10.49 -15.36
C GLU A 121 -2.45 9.10 -15.48
N TYR A 122 -1.91 8.76 -16.66
CA TYR A 122 -1.07 7.56 -16.88
C TYR A 122 0.40 7.90 -17.11
N MET A 123 0.73 9.18 -17.18
CA MET A 123 2.09 9.66 -17.44
C MET A 123 2.74 10.05 -16.12
N GLU A 124 4.06 9.93 -16.08
CA GLU A 124 4.87 10.44 -14.99
C GLU A 124 5.39 11.83 -15.32
N PHE A 125 5.36 12.72 -14.35
CA PHE A 125 5.78 14.10 -14.51
C PHE A 125 6.65 14.55 -13.34
N ASP A 126 7.57 15.47 -13.64
CA ASP A 126 8.12 16.33 -12.59
C ASP A 126 7.02 17.28 -12.09
N PRO A 127 7.02 17.70 -10.81
CA PRO A 127 5.97 18.55 -10.23
C PRO A 127 5.64 19.80 -11.04
N ASP A 128 6.66 20.52 -11.56
CA ASP A 128 6.48 21.71 -12.38
C ASP A 128 5.81 21.43 -13.73
N ALA A 129 6.13 20.29 -14.36
CA ALA A 129 5.48 19.85 -15.59
C ALA A 129 4.05 19.35 -15.32
N ALA A 130 3.82 18.66 -14.20
CA ALA A 130 2.50 18.23 -13.75
C ALA A 130 1.56 19.42 -13.52
N ALA A 131 2.08 20.52 -12.98
CA ALA A 131 1.34 21.77 -12.78
C ALA A 131 0.81 22.41 -14.08
N GLN A 132 1.43 22.10 -15.22
CA GLN A 132 1.05 22.61 -16.54
C GLN A 132 0.09 21.69 -17.31
N THR A 133 -0.37 20.61 -16.70
CA THR A 133 -1.35 19.70 -17.31
C THR A 133 -2.74 20.32 -17.32
N HIS A 134 -3.59 19.86 -18.23
CA HIS A 134 -4.96 20.37 -18.33
C HIS A 134 -5.78 20.15 -17.05
N LEU A 135 -5.51 19.07 -16.31
CA LEU A 135 -6.16 18.80 -15.04
C LEU A 135 -5.84 19.90 -14.01
N VAL A 136 -4.56 20.18 -13.80
CA VAL A 136 -4.12 21.14 -12.78
C VAL A 136 -4.44 22.58 -13.20
N GLU A 137 -4.11 22.99 -14.43
CA GLU A 137 -4.46 24.31 -14.95
C GLU A 137 -5.97 24.57 -14.95
N GLY A 138 -6.76 23.50 -15.14
CA GLY A 138 -8.21 23.58 -15.15
C GLY A 138 -8.83 23.78 -13.77
N LEU A 139 -8.34 23.12 -12.74
CA LEU A 139 -8.95 23.11 -11.39
C LEU A 139 -8.25 24.04 -10.40
N ALA A 140 -6.93 24.18 -10.41
CA ALA A 140 -6.22 25.00 -9.44
C ALA A 140 -6.80 26.43 -9.30
N PRO A 141 -7.26 27.12 -10.38
CA PRO A 141 -7.81 28.48 -10.24
C PRO A 141 -9.15 28.59 -9.47
N VAL A 142 -9.75 27.46 -9.09
CA VAL A 142 -11.02 27.43 -8.33
C VAL A 142 -10.87 26.71 -6.98
N LEU A 143 -9.63 26.38 -6.60
CA LEU A 143 -9.27 25.78 -5.32
C LEU A 143 -8.38 26.76 -4.55
N ASP A 144 -8.53 26.79 -3.24
CA ASP A 144 -7.70 27.60 -2.33
C ASP A 144 -6.57 26.77 -1.72
N ALA A 145 -6.80 25.46 -1.53
CA ALA A 145 -5.84 24.52 -0.96
C ALA A 145 -5.97 23.12 -1.60
N TYR A 146 -4.94 22.32 -1.43
CA TYR A 146 -4.92 20.93 -1.86
C TYR A 146 -4.59 20.01 -0.68
N VAL A 147 -5.32 18.92 -0.53
CA VAL A 147 -5.07 17.86 0.45
C VAL A 147 -4.78 16.56 -0.29
N ASN A 148 -3.64 15.94 0.00
CA ASN A 148 -3.35 14.59 -0.47
C ASN A 148 -3.56 13.59 0.66
N ASP A 149 -4.56 12.75 0.51
CA ASP A 149 -4.88 11.67 1.43
C ASP A 149 -4.67 10.28 0.80
N ALA A 150 -4.22 10.24 -0.47
CA ALA A 150 -4.06 9.03 -1.26
C ALA A 150 -2.68 8.39 -1.05
N PHE A 151 -2.35 7.98 0.17
CA PHE A 151 -1.05 7.37 0.49
C PHE A 151 -0.72 6.18 -0.42
N ALA A 152 -1.67 5.27 -0.68
CA ALA A 152 -1.43 4.10 -1.54
C ALA A 152 -0.96 4.46 -2.98
N ALA A 153 -1.25 5.69 -3.44
CA ALA A 153 -0.80 6.20 -4.73
C ALA A 153 0.44 7.11 -4.65
N ALA A 154 0.93 7.44 -3.45
CA ALA A 154 1.98 8.45 -3.23
C ALA A 154 3.34 8.12 -3.86
N HIS A 155 3.56 6.84 -4.20
CA HIS A 155 4.76 6.37 -4.93
C HIS A 155 4.78 6.76 -6.42
N ARG A 156 3.72 7.39 -6.91
CA ARG A 156 3.53 7.79 -8.31
C ARG A 156 3.63 9.29 -8.48
N SER A 157 3.90 9.73 -9.71
CA SER A 157 4.07 11.14 -10.07
C SER A 157 3.04 11.63 -11.11
N GLN A 158 1.79 11.12 -11.04
CA GLN A 158 0.70 11.61 -11.88
C GLN A 158 0.29 13.03 -11.49
N PRO A 159 -0.30 13.81 -12.42
CA PRO A 159 -0.69 15.20 -12.21
C PRO A 159 -1.57 15.45 -10.99
N SER A 160 -2.55 14.56 -10.74
CA SER A 160 -3.44 14.69 -9.58
C SER A 160 -2.71 14.54 -8.24
N LEU A 161 -1.51 13.94 -8.22
CA LEU A 161 -0.74 13.66 -7.00
C LEU A 161 0.37 14.68 -6.74
N VAL A 162 1.07 15.15 -7.80
CA VAL A 162 2.26 15.99 -7.66
C VAL A 162 2.10 17.40 -8.23
N GLY A 163 1.10 17.63 -9.11
CA GLY A 163 0.96 18.91 -9.81
C GLY A 163 0.29 20.00 -8.97
N PHE A 164 -0.76 19.68 -8.23
CA PHE A 164 -1.45 20.68 -7.39
C PHE A 164 -0.56 21.26 -6.28
N PRO A 165 0.26 20.45 -5.57
CA PRO A 165 1.16 20.98 -4.55
C PRO A 165 2.18 22.00 -5.09
N SER A 166 2.47 22.02 -6.39
CA SER A 166 3.38 23.00 -6.99
C SER A 166 2.76 24.39 -7.15
N VAL A 167 1.43 24.51 -7.11
CA VAL A 167 0.71 25.76 -7.39
C VAL A 167 -0.28 26.17 -6.30
N LEU A 168 -0.57 25.30 -5.34
CA LEU A 168 -1.45 25.52 -4.20
C LEU A 168 -0.76 25.12 -2.91
N PRO A 169 -1.10 25.73 -1.76
CA PRO A 169 -0.72 25.19 -0.46
C PRO A 169 -1.20 23.75 -0.33
N GLY A 170 -0.27 22.83 -0.04
CA GLY A 170 -0.52 21.39 0.01
C GLY A 170 -0.39 20.82 1.42
N TYR A 171 -1.30 19.92 1.78
CA TYR A 171 -1.40 19.31 3.12
C TYR A 171 -1.59 17.80 3.01
N ALA A 172 -1.10 17.08 4.01
CA ALA A 172 -1.42 15.67 4.19
C ALA A 172 -2.80 15.52 4.84
N GLY A 173 -3.64 14.62 4.30
CA GLY A 173 -4.85 14.17 4.98
C GLY A 173 -4.52 13.16 6.08
N ARG A 174 -5.50 12.74 6.89
CA ARG A 174 -5.28 11.90 8.09
C ARG A 174 -4.74 10.51 7.77
N VAL A 175 -5.10 9.92 6.61
CA VAL A 175 -4.50 8.65 6.14
C VAL A 175 -3.02 8.87 5.82
N MET A 176 -2.72 9.88 5.01
CA MET A 176 -1.35 10.22 4.63
C MET A 176 -0.49 10.52 5.86
N GLU A 177 -0.97 11.35 6.77
CA GLU A 177 -0.30 11.72 8.02
C GLU A 177 0.02 10.47 8.87
N SER A 178 -0.98 9.63 9.15
CA SER A 178 -0.78 8.40 9.94
C SER A 178 0.25 7.45 9.34
N GLU A 179 0.23 7.29 8.02
CA GLU A 179 1.20 6.44 7.31
C GLU A 179 2.61 7.03 7.34
N LEU A 180 2.73 8.35 7.17
CA LEU A 180 4.02 9.05 7.26
C LEU A 180 4.60 9.00 8.67
N ASP A 181 3.78 9.16 9.71
CA ASP A 181 4.21 9.10 11.10
C ASP A 181 4.77 7.71 11.46
N VAL A 182 4.11 6.64 11.03
CA VAL A 182 4.53 5.27 11.35
C VAL A 182 5.68 4.81 10.45
N LEU A 183 5.52 4.91 9.14
CA LEU A 183 6.50 4.36 8.20
C LEU A 183 7.71 5.28 8.00
N GLY A 184 7.54 6.59 8.18
CA GLY A 184 8.63 7.57 8.09
C GLY A 184 9.59 7.51 9.27
N SER A 185 9.17 6.91 10.39
CA SER A 185 9.98 6.73 11.60
C SER A 185 10.54 5.32 11.78
N ILE A 186 10.54 4.48 10.72
CA ILE A 186 10.97 3.08 10.79
C ILE A 186 12.40 2.93 11.30
N GLU A 187 13.28 3.87 10.97
CA GLU A 187 14.68 3.91 11.43
C GLU A 187 14.80 4.15 12.94
N GLU A 188 13.78 4.75 13.56
CA GLU A 188 13.75 5.08 14.98
C GLU A 188 13.04 3.99 15.82
N THR A 189 12.44 2.99 15.17
CA THR A 189 11.77 1.89 15.89
C THR A 189 12.76 1.06 16.70
N PRO A 190 12.32 0.47 17.84
CA PRO A 190 13.20 -0.31 18.71
C PRO A 190 13.83 -1.53 18.03
N GLU A 191 15.09 -1.80 18.32
CA GLU A 191 15.80 -3.03 17.92
C GLU A 191 15.65 -4.14 18.97
N PRO A 192 15.72 -5.45 18.57
CA PRO A 192 15.91 -5.97 17.21
C PRO A 192 14.70 -5.77 16.29
N ARG A 193 14.99 -5.43 15.01
CA ARG A 193 14.00 -5.27 13.94
C ARG A 193 14.01 -6.51 13.04
N VAL A 194 12.85 -7.12 12.87
CA VAL A 194 12.67 -8.32 12.05
C VAL A 194 11.74 -8.01 10.88
N TYR A 195 12.18 -8.29 9.66
CA TYR A 195 11.35 -8.22 8.47
C TYR A 195 10.90 -9.61 8.08
N VAL A 196 9.60 -9.79 7.86
CA VAL A 196 9.01 -11.03 7.33
C VAL A 196 8.57 -10.77 5.91
N LEU A 197 9.24 -11.39 4.95
CA LEU A 197 9.04 -11.18 3.53
C LEU A 197 8.50 -12.45 2.87
N GLY A 198 7.26 -12.39 2.40
CA GLY A 198 6.54 -13.51 1.81
C GLY A 198 5.79 -13.12 0.53
N GLY A 199 4.77 -13.95 0.21
CA GLY A 199 3.90 -13.74 -0.94
C GLY A 199 4.54 -14.01 -2.29
N ALA A 200 3.84 -13.62 -3.36
CA ALA A 200 4.22 -13.89 -4.74
C ALA A 200 4.94 -12.73 -5.44
N LYS A 201 5.08 -11.57 -4.82
CA LYS A 201 5.84 -10.42 -5.39
C LYS A 201 7.32 -10.54 -5.04
N VAL A 202 7.98 -11.51 -5.67
CA VAL A 202 9.36 -11.90 -5.32
C VAL A 202 10.35 -10.76 -5.51
N SER A 203 10.28 -10.05 -6.65
CA SER A 203 11.20 -8.93 -6.93
C SER A 203 11.11 -7.84 -5.86
N ASP A 204 9.87 -7.44 -5.48
CA ASP A 204 9.64 -6.47 -4.41
C ASP A 204 10.24 -6.94 -3.07
N SER A 205 10.07 -8.22 -2.73
CA SER A 205 10.59 -8.81 -1.49
C SER A 205 12.12 -8.82 -1.45
N ILE A 206 12.78 -9.13 -2.57
CA ILE A 206 14.24 -9.10 -2.69
C ILE A 206 14.76 -7.66 -2.63
N ASP A 207 14.10 -6.71 -3.29
CA ASP A 207 14.45 -5.28 -3.22
C ASP A 207 14.38 -4.75 -1.78
N VAL A 208 13.32 -5.10 -1.05
CA VAL A 208 13.17 -4.75 0.37
C VAL A 208 14.29 -5.39 1.18
N ALA A 209 14.54 -6.69 1.04
CA ALA A 209 15.60 -7.39 1.79
C ALA A 209 16.97 -6.74 1.57
N TRP A 210 17.34 -6.46 0.32
CA TRP A 210 18.59 -5.76 -0.01
C TRP A 210 18.67 -4.39 0.69
N SER A 211 17.63 -3.57 0.50
CA SER A 211 17.63 -2.20 1.02
C SER A 211 17.72 -2.16 2.54
N VAL A 212 16.93 -2.99 3.24
CA VAL A 212 16.91 -2.95 4.71
C VAL A 212 18.16 -3.54 5.34
N LEU A 213 18.80 -4.54 4.71
CA LEU A 213 20.04 -5.11 5.19
C LEU A 213 21.25 -4.20 4.89
N GLU A 214 21.34 -3.63 3.69
CA GLU A 214 22.40 -2.69 3.31
C GLU A 214 22.39 -1.43 4.19
N LYS A 215 21.19 -0.92 4.53
CA LYS A 215 21.03 0.26 5.38
C LYS A 215 21.09 -0.04 6.89
N GLY A 216 21.19 -1.30 7.28
CA GLY A 216 21.18 -1.70 8.70
C GLY A 216 19.83 -1.48 9.39
N LEU A 217 18.72 -1.53 8.64
CA LEU A 217 17.36 -1.37 9.15
C LEU A 217 16.76 -2.69 9.65
N ALA A 218 17.36 -3.84 9.31
CA ALA A 218 16.94 -5.16 9.74
C ALA A 218 18.07 -5.90 10.46
N ASP A 219 17.77 -6.46 11.61
CA ASP A 219 18.63 -7.42 12.30
C ASP A 219 18.43 -8.83 11.71
N HIS A 220 17.18 -9.15 11.34
CA HIS A 220 16.82 -10.40 10.67
C HIS A 220 15.79 -10.18 9.58
N VAL A 221 15.91 -10.97 8.50
CA VAL A 221 14.92 -11.13 7.43
C VAL A 221 14.46 -12.59 7.43
N LEU A 222 13.16 -12.82 7.68
CA LEU A 222 12.52 -14.13 7.59
C LEU A 222 11.86 -14.26 6.22
N THR A 223 12.18 -15.29 5.45
CA THR A 223 11.62 -15.48 4.11
C THR A 223 10.54 -16.54 4.10
N ALA A 224 9.44 -16.32 3.37
CA ALA A 224 8.31 -17.23 3.31
C ALA A 224 7.59 -17.13 1.95
N GLY A 225 6.56 -17.96 1.72
CA GLY A 225 5.80 -17.94 0.48
C GLY A 225 6.66 -18.19 -0.75
N VAL A 226 6.28 -17.63 -1.89
CA VAL A 226 7.06 -17.79 -3.16
C VAL A 226 8.44 -17.14 -3.03
N ALA A 227 8.57 -16.00 -2.33
CA ALA A 227 9.86 -15.40 -2.05
C ALA A 227 10.77 -16.39 -1.29
N GLY A 228 10.27 -17.05 -0.23
CA GLY A 228 11.00 -18.09 0.50
C GLY A 228 11.40 -19.26 -0.39
N ASN A 229 10.57 -19.68 -1.32
CA ASN A 229 10.88 -20.73 -2.29
C ASN A 229 12.04 -20.31 -3.23
N VAL A 230 12.06 -19.05 -3.67
CA VAL A 230 13.17 -18.53 -4.50
C VAL A 230 14.47 -18.49 -3.69
N PHE A 231 14.44 -18.06 -2.43
CA PHE A 231 15.61 -18.08 -1.55
C PHE A 231 16.12 -19.50 -1.26
N LEU A 232 15.21 -20.47 -1.04
CA LEU A 232 15.60 -21.89 -0.90
C LEU A 232 16.28 -22.43 -2.16
N THR A 233 15.75 -22.09 -3.35
CA THR A 233 16.34 -22.48 -4.63
C THR A 233 17.74 -21.84 -4.81
N ALA A 234 17.89 -20.58 -4.42
CA ALA A 234 19.15 -19.86 -4.42
C ALA A 234 20.20 -20.50 -3.48
N ASP A 235 19.77 -21.06 -2.34
CA ASP A 235 20.62 -21.84 -1.41
C ASP A 235 20.91 -23.28 -1.90
N GLY A 236 20.43 -23.64 -3.10
CA GLY A 236 20.67 -24.93 -3.73
C GLY A 236 19.69 -26.04 -3.33
N VAL A 237 18.57 -25.70 -2.70
CA VAL A 237 17.50 -26.66 -2.38
C VAL A 237 16.68 -26.96 -3.62
N ASP A 238 16.53 -28.24 -3.98
CA ASP A 238 15.65 -28.68 -5.07
C ASP A 238 14.21 -28.75 -4.56
N LEU A 239 13.34 -27.87 -5.04
CA LEU A 239 11.92 -27.80 -4.67
C LEU A 239 11.00 -28.66 -5.58
N GLY A 240 11.58 -29.40 -6.53
CA GLY A 240 10.86 -30.22 -7.50
C GLY A 240 10.28 -29.42 -8.68
N ASP A 241 9.82 -30.16 -9.70
CA ASP A 241 9.42 -29.59 -10.98
C ASP A 241 8.25 -28.59 -10.82
N ALA A 242 7.23 -28.93 -10.04
CA ALA A 242 6.04 -28.07 -9.90
C ALA A 242 6.35 -26.69 -9.32
N SER A 243 7.22 -26.60 -8.31
CA SER A 243 7.64 -25.31 -7.74
C SER A 243 8.57 -24.56 -8.67
N THR A 244 9.47 -25.26 -9.34
CA THR A 244 10.43 -24.68 -10.30
C THR A 244 9.72 -24.13 -11.53
N ASP A 245 8.76 -24.89 -12.10
CA ASP A 245 7.93 -24.46 -13.22
C ASP A 245 7.14 -23.19 -12.86
N PHE A 246 6.55 -23.12 -11.66
CA PHE A 246 5.86 -21.94 -11.20
C PHE A 246 6.79 -20.71 -11.13
N ILE A 247 7.99 -20.84 -10.56
CA ILE A 247 8.99 -19.76 -10.50
C ILE A 247 9.34 -19.28 -11.92
N TYR A 248 9.51 -20.21 -12.86
CA TYR A 248 9.83 -19.90 -14.24
C TYR A 248 8.66 -19.23 -14.99
N GLU A 249 7.43 -19.74 -14.85
CA GLU A 249 6.23 -19.18 -15.48
C GLU A 249 5.91 -17.76 -15.00
N GLN A 250 6.21 -17.45 -13.73
CA GLN A 250 6.06 -16.11 -13.17
C GLN A 250 7.20 -15.16 -13.58
N GLY A 251 8.23 -15.66 -14.27
CA GLY A 251 9.38 -14.83 -14.70
C GLY A 251 10.38 -14.52 -13.59
N TYR A 252 10.41 -15.29 -12.49
CA TYR A 252 11.31 -15.06 -11.35
C TYR A 252 12.65 -15.76 -11.45
N TRP A 253 13.02 -16.25 -12.63
CA TRP A 253 14.28 -16.97 -12.78
C TRP A 253 15.52 -16.11 -12.45
N ASP A 254 15.52 -14.85 -12.91
CA ASP A 254 16.61 -13.92 -12.65
C ASP A 254 16.70 -13.52 -11.15
N GLU A 255 15.58 -13.66 -10.41
CA GLU A 255 15.52 -13.36 -8.99
C GLU A 255 16.26 -14.40 -8.12
N ILE A 256 16.49 -15.62 -8.64
CA ILE A 256 17.30 -16.64 -7.96
C ILE A 256 18.74 -16.18 -7.82
N ASP A 257 19.33 -15.62 -8.89
CA ASP A 257 20.69 -15.08 -8.84
C ASP A 257 20.80 -13.90 -7.87
N ARG A 258 19.80 -13.02 -7.85
CA ARG A 258 19.72 -11.89 -6.92
C ARG A 258 19.59 -12.33 -5.46
N ALA A 259 18.80 -13.38 -5.21
CA ALA A 259 18.66 -13.98 -3.89
C ALA A 259 19.98 -14.66 -3.44
N ALA A 260 20.69 -15.33 -4.35
CA ALA A 260 22.00 -15.92 -4.07
C ALA A 260 23.04 -14.86 -3.70
N ASP A 261 23.13 -13.77 -4.45
CA ASP A 261 24.00 -12.63 -4.13
C ASP A 261 23.68 -12.04 -2.74
N LEU A 262 22.40 -11.96 -2.38
CA LEU A 262 21.96 -11.46 -1.07
C LEU A 262 22.36 -12.43 0.05
N LEU A 263 22.19 -13.74 -0.15
CA LEU A 263 22.62 -14.76 0.81
C LEU A 263 24.16 -14.77 1.00
N ASP A 264 24.91 -14.55 -0.07
CA ASP A 264 26.38 -14.43 0.01
C ASP A 264 26.81 -13.20 0.83
N ALA A 265 26.07 -12.10 0.73
CA ALA A 265 26.37 -10.85 1.44
C ALA A 265 25.85 -10.83 2.89
N TYR A 266 24.67 -11.37 3.15
CA TYR A 266 23.92 -11.21 4.41
C TYR A 266 23.31 -12.51 4.96
N GLY A 267 23.81 -13.68 4.56
CA GLY A 267 23.21 -14.99 4.90
C GLY A 267 23.04 -15.24 6.40
N GLU A 268 23.88 -14.65 7.27
CA GLU A 268 23.73 -14.76 8.73
C GLU A 268 22.47 -14.03 9.27
N GLN A 269 21.97 -13.04 8.54
CA GLN A 269 20.79 -12.23 8.91
C GLN A 269 19.52 -12.74 8.22
N VAL A 270 19.65 -13.58 7.17
CA VAL A 270 18.51 -14.13 6.42
C VAL A 270 18.14 -15.51 6.93
N ALA A 271 16.93 -15.66 7.45
CA ALA A 271 16.41 -16.94 7.92
C ALA A 271 15.55 -17.58 6.82
N LEU A 272 16.00 -18.74 6.35
CA LEU A 272 15.31 -19.56 5.34
C LEU A 272 14.31 -20.54 5.99
N PRO A 273 13.26 -20.93 5.27
CA PRO A 273 12.37 -22.02 5.69
C PRO A 273 13.16 -23.31 5.90
N ARG A 274 12.80 -24.07 6.94
CA ARG A 274 13.39 -25.38 7.30
C ARG A 274 12.61 -26.56 6.78
N ASP A 275 11.35 -26.31 6.42
CA ASP A 275 10.41 -27.24 5.84
C ASP A 275 9.40 -26.49 4.99
N VAL A 276 8.74 -27.22 4.10
CA VAL A 276 7.65 -26.74 3.26
C VAL A 276 6.45 -27.67 3.38
N ALA A 277 5.26 -27.17 3.14
CA ALA A 277 4.05 -27.97 3.04
C ALA A 277 3.63 -28.11 1.58
N VAL A 278 3.30 -29.36 1.20
CA VAL A 278 2.83 -29.74 -0.13
C VAL A 278 1.48 -30.42 -0.05
N GLU A 279 0.73 -30.47 -1.15
CA GLU A 279 -0.46 -31.30 -1.27
C GLU A 279 -0.09 -32.69 -1.78
N ARG A 280 -0.53 -33.72 -1.08
CA ARG A 280 -0.40 -35.11 -1.46
C ARG A 280 -1.70 -35.84 -1.18
N ASP A 281 -2.30 -36.46 -2.19
CA ASP A 281 -3.56 -37.19 -2.09
C ASP A 281 -4.74 -36.35 -1.49
N GLY A 282 -4.72 -35.02 -1.70
CA GLY A 282 -5.72 -34.09 -1.15
C GLY A 282 -5.48 -33.69 0.32
N GLU A 283 -4.34 -34.07 0.90
CA GLU A 283 -3.96 -33.73 2.27
C GLU A 283 -2.66 -32.92 2.32
N ARG A 284 -2.52 -32.06 3.33
CA ARG A 284 -1.29 -31.32 3.64
C ARG A 284 -0.21 -32.23 4.20
N HIS A 285 0.97 -32.21 3.62
CA HIS A 285 2.16 -32.91 4.10
C HIS A 285 3.33 -31.94 4.27
N GLU A 286 4.05 -32.05 5.39
CA GLU A 286 5.24 -31.24 5.66
C GLU A 286 6.50 -32.02 5.35
N LEU A 287 7.40 -31.41 4.59
CA LEU A 287 8.68 -31.98 4.16
C LEU A 287 9.83 -31.07 4.61
N GLY A 288 10.71 -31.58 5.45
CA GLY A 288 11.94 -30.87 5.79
C GLY A 288 12.84 -30.68 4.55
N VAL A 289 13.57 -29.56 4.48
CA VAL A 289 14.43 -29.24 3.31
C VAL A 289 15.40 -30.37 2.94
N ASN A 290 15.83 -31.19 3.89
CA ASN A 290 16.68 -32.35 3.65
C ASN A 290 15.94 -33.56 3.05
N ALA A 291 14.61 -33.53 2.98
CA ALA A 291 13.77 -34.56 2.40
C ALA A 291 13.23 -34.17 1.03
N LEU A 292 13.64 -33.05 0.49
CA LEU A 292 13.32 -32.55 -0.85
C LEU A 292 14.23 -33.19 -1.91
N PRO A 293 13.83 -33.24 -3.19
CA PRO A 293 12.59 -32.73 -3.76
C PRO A 293 11.35 -33.57 -3.39
N PRO A 294 10.15 -32.96 -3.44
CA PRO A 294 8.90 -33.68 -3.35
C PRO A 294 8.63 -34.47 -4.65
N ALA A 295 7.48 -35.14 -4.76
CA ALA A 295 7.09 -35.76 -6.03
C ALA A 295 6.83 -34.69 -7.09
N ASP A 296 7.01 -35.03 -8.38
CA ASP A 296 7.02 -34.10 -9.53
C ASP A 296 5.78 -33.19 -9.62
N SER A 297 4.64 -33.62 -9.10
CA SER A 297 3.39 -32.82 -9.09
C SER A 297 3.11 -32.04 -7.80
N GLU A 298 4.00 -32.11 -6.81
CA GLU A 298 3.80 -31.51 -5.50
C GLU A 298 4.54 -30.17 -5.42
N ALA A 299 3.81 -29.06 -5.35
CA ALA A 299 4.39 -27.72 -5.16
C ALA A 299 4.51 -27.36 -3.68
N ALA A 300 5.53 -26.57 -3.32
CA ALA A 300 5.67 -25.96 -2.01
C ALA A 300 4.66 -24.80 -1.88
N MET A 301 3.61 -25.02 -1.09
CA MET A 301 2.45 -24.11 -0.98
C MET A 301 2.41 -23.32 0.34
N ASP A 302 3.14 -23.74 1.36
CA ASP A 302 3.20 -23.09 2.66
C ASP A 302 4.49 -23.46 3.39
N ILE A 303 4.82 -22.75 4.44
CA ILE A 303 5.87 -23.16 5.39
C ILE A 303 5.36 -24.24 6.34
N GLY A 304 6.24 -25.10 6.84
CA GLY A 304 5.89 -26.14 7.80
C GLY A 304 6.07 -25.72 9.26
N SER A 305 5.73 -26.63 10.16
CA SER A 305 5.77 -26.43 11.62
C SER A 305 7.19 -26.21 12.17
N SER A 306 8.21 -26.79 11.53
CA SER A 306 9.60 -26.58 11.92
C SER A 306 10.07 -25.15 11.62
N THR A 307 9.63 -24.59 10.48
CA THR A 307 9.88 -23.20 10.12
C THR A 307 9.16 -22.25 11.07
N LEU A 308 7.88 -22.48 11.34
CA LEU A 308 7.10 -21.70 12.31
C LEU A 308 7.80 -21.64 13.67
N SER A 309 8.13 -22.77 14.24
CA SER A 309 8.82 -22.83 15.55
C SER A 309 10.21 -22.19 15.56
N TYR A 310 10.85 -22.08 14.39
CA TYR A 310 12.11 -21.36 14.22
C TYR A 310 11.88 -19.86 14.17
N TYR A 311 10.90 -19.40 13.39
CA TYR A 311 10.59 -17.99 13.24
C TYR A 311 9.98 -17.39 14.52
N GLU A 312 9.12 -18.12 15.23
CA GLU A 312 8.58 -17.72 16.53
C GLU A 312 9.70 -17.36 17.51
N ARG A 313 10.77 -18.17 17.58
CA ARG A 313 11.91 -17.88 18.47
C ARG A 313 12.67 -16.59 18.10
N ILE A 314 12.73 -16.25 16.82
CA ILE A 314 13.33 -14.98 16.40
C ILE A 314 12.39 -13.82 16.76
N LEU A 315 11.09 -14.00 16.56
CA LEU A 315 10.08 -13.00 16.89
C LEU A 315 9.92 -12.77 18.41
N GLU A 316 10.15 -13.79 19.26
CA GLU A 316 10.16 -13.64 20.72
C GLU A 316 11.22 -12.64 21.21
N ASP A 317 12.35 -12.54 20.53
CA ASP A 317 13.43 -11.60 20.85
C ASP A 317 13.27 -10.24 20.15
N ALA A 318 12.36 -10.14 19.16
CA ALA A 318 12.13 -8.93 18.37
C ALA A 318 11.40 -7.86 19.19
N ARG A 319 11.72 -6.59 18.93
CA ARG A 319 10.97 -5.44 19.43
C ARG A 319 10.19 -4.72 18.35
N THR A 320 10.60 -4.89 17.10
CA THR A 320 9.87 -4.42 15.94
C THR A 320 9.78 -5.53 14.91
N VAL A 321 8.59 -5.75 14.36
CA VAL A 321 8.36 -6.65 13.23
C VAL A 321 7.63 -5.92 12.11
N ILE A 322 8.11 -6.12 10.89
CA ILE A 322 7.50 -5.60 9.67
C ILE A 322 7.14 -6.79 8.77
N LEU A 323 5.86 -6.92 8.42
CA LEU A 323 5.37 -7.99 7.55
C LEU A 323 5.01 -7.47 6.17
N ASN A 324 5.46 -8.18 5.14
CA ASN A 324 5.06 -7.95 3.75
C ASN A 324 4.87 -9.29 3.01
N GLY A 325 3.64 -9.66 2.74
CA GLY A 325 3.25 -10.88 2.04
C GLY A 325 2.97 -12.09 2.94
N PRO A 326 2.05 -12.98 2.51
CA PRO A 326 1.68 -14.19 3.24
C PRO A 326 2.77 -15.28 3.17
N ALA A 327 2.73 -16.21 4.13
CA ALA A 327 3.70 -17.30 4.20
C ALA A 327 3.37 -18.47 3.28
N GLY A 328 2.14 -18.56 2.78
CA GLY A 328 1.65 -19.62 1.90
C GLY A 328 0.38 -19.22 1.17
N VAL A 329 -0.25 -20.18 0.49
CA VAL A 329 -1.52 -20.03 -0.24
C VAL A 329 -2.66 -20.02 0.79
N PHE A 330 -2.81 -18.92 1.51
CA PHE A 330 -3.75 -18.78 2.62
C PHE A 330 -5.23 -18.85 2.22
N GLU A 331 -5.53 -18.71 0.93
CA GLU A 331 -6.86 -18.87 0.34
C GLU A 331 -7.34 -20.32 0.39
N GLU A 332 -6.41 -21.27 0.51
CA GLU A 332 -6.70 -22.69 0.65
C GLU A 332 -6.58 -23.11 2.12
N ALA A 333 -7.68 -23.65 2.68
CA ALA A 333 -7.76 -24.02 4.11
C ALA A 333 -6.65 -25.00 4.57
N ALA A 334 -6.10 -25.81 3.65
CA ALA A 334 -5.00 -26.72 3.95
C ALA A 334 -3.66 -25.98 4.15
N PHE A 335 -3.51 -24.78 3.57
CA PHE A 335 -2.25 -24.04 3.52
C PHE A 335 -2.31 -22.64 4.19
N GLU A 336 -3.41 -22.33 4.89
CA GLU A 336 -3.55 -21.09 5.65
C GLU A 336 -2.74 -21.04 6.94
N ASN A 337 -2.34 -22.22 7.46
CA ASN A 337 -1.76 -22.36 8.80
C ASN A 337 -0.45 -21.62 8.97
N GLY A 338 0.46 -21.69 8.00
CA GLY A 338 1.74 -20.98 8.05
C GLY A 338 1.57 -19.48 8.18
N THR A 339 0.68 -18.91 7.36
CA THR A 339 0.37 -17.47 7.40
C THR A 339 -0.32 -17.10 8.71
N ARG A 340 -1.32 -17.85 9.16
CA ARG A 340 -2.08 -17.58 10.38
C ARG A 340 -1.19 -17.57 11.63
N GLU A 341 -0.39 -18.61 11.83
CA GLU A 341 0.43 -18.75 13.04
C GLU A 341 1.60 -17.74 13.03
N LEU A 342 2.24 -17.53 11.88
CA LEU A 342 3.29 -16.53 11.75
C LEU A 342 2.76 -15.11 12.05
N TYR A 343 1.56 -14.78 11.57
CA TYR A 343 0.95 -13.49 11.82
C TYR A 343 0.51 -13.33 13.29
N ASN A 344 -0.01 -14.38 13.91
CA ASN A 344 -0.33 -14.38 15.34
C ASN A 344 0.93 -14.12 16.18
N ALA A 345 2.05 -14.78 15.86
CA ALA A 345 3.32 -14.54 16.55
C ALA A 345 3.80 -13.10 16.37
N ALA A 346 3.74 -12.58 15.14
CA ALA A 346 4.16 -11.23 14.83
C ALA A 346 3.29 -10.14 15.50
N SER A 347 1.97 -10.35 15.60
CA SER A 347 1.06 -9.40 16.26
C SER A 347 1.35 -9.22 17.76
N GLY A 348 2.05 -10.18 18.39
CA GLY A 348 2.48 -10.09 19.77
C GLY A 348 3.75 -9.24 20.02
N VAL A 349 4.44 -8.80 18.96
CA VAL A 349 5.65 -7.96 19.07
C VAL A 349 5.28 -6.53 19.42
N GLU A 350 6.08 -5.86 20.25
CA GLU A 350 5.83 -4.51 20.78
C GLU A 350 5.46 -3.49 19.69
N THR A 351 6.22 -3.47 18.60
CA THR A 351 5.93 -2.68 17.41
C THR A 351 5.74 -3.62 16.23
N SER A 352 4.51 -3.74 15.74
CA SER A 352 4.15 -4.66 14.66
C SER A 352 3.46 -3.91 13.53
N ILE A 353 4.11 -3.90 12.36
CA ILE A 353 3.71 -3.13 11.19
C ILE A 353 3.42 -4.10 10.04
N VAL A 354 2.30 -3.89 9.37
CA VAL A 354 1.90 -4.67 8.19
C VAL A 354 1.96 -3.78 6.96
N GLY A 355 2.74 -4.18 5.95
CA GLY A 355 2.82 -3.55 4.64
C GLY A 355 2.15 -4.41 3.57
N GLY A 356 1.55 -3.73 2.59
CA GLY A 356 1.00 -4.37 1.39
C GLY A 356 -0.46 -4.83 1.49
N GLY A 357 -1.18 -4.64 0.38
CA GLY A 357 -2.61 -4.97 0.29
C GLY A 357 -2.92 -6.46 0.42
N ASP A 358 -2.05 -7.33 -0.10
CA ASP A 358 -2.20 -8.78 -0.01
C ASP A 358 -2.08 -9.24 1.45
N THR A 359 -1.13 -8.67 2.21
CA THR A 359 -0.95 -8.93 3.63
C THR A 359 -2.17 -8.48 4.45
N ALA A 360 -2.66 -7.27 4.21
CA ALA A 360 -3.86 -6.76 4.86
C ALA A 360 -5.12 -7.60 4.50
N SER A 361 -5.20 -8.13 3.28
CA SER A 361 -6.27 -9.05 2.87
C SER A 361 -6.19 -10.38 3.62
N ALA A 362 -4.99 -10.95 3.74
CA ALA A 362 -4.75 -12.18 4.50
C ALA A 362 -5.15 -12.01 5.98
N LEU A 363 -4.79 -10.89 6.61
CA LEU A 363 -5.20 -10.58 8.00
C LEU A 363 -6.72 -10.64 8.17
N ARG A 364 -7.45 -9.94 7.29
CA ARG A 364 -8.93 -9.93 7.34
C ARG A 364 -9.52 -11.31 7.12
N SER A 365 -9.04 -12.04 6.12
CA SER A 365 -9.51 -13.39 5.78
C SER A 365 -9.28 -14.38 6.92
N LEU A 366 -8.14 -14.31 7.59
CA LEU A 366 -7.72 -15.20 8.66
C LEU A 366 -8.20 -14.75 10.05
N GLY A 367 -8.79 -13.54 10.16
CA GLY A 367 -9.26 -12.98 11.44
C GLY A 367 -8.12 -12.71 12.43
N VAL A 368 -6.93 -12.34 11.94
CA VAL A 368 -5.79 -11.98 12.80
C VAL A 368 -5.79 -10.47 13.03
N GLU A 369 -5.71 -10.10 14.30
CA GLU A 369 -5.76 -8.71 14.77
C GLU A 369 -4.58 -8.42 15.73
N GLY A 370 -4.46 -7.18 16.20
CA GLY A 370 -3.50 -6.81 17.26
C GLY A 370 -2.22 -6.15 16.75
N PHE A 371 -2.09 -5.90 15.46
CA PHE A 371 -0.95 -5.13 14.91
C PHE A 371 -1.01 -3.67 15.33
N SER A 372 0.15 -3.07 15.58
CA SER A 372 0.28 -1.64 15.90
C SER A 372 -0.15 -0.76 14.73
N HIS A 373 0.14 -1.20 13.49
CA HIS A 373 -0.23 -0.48 12.26
C HIS A 373 -0.46 -1.46 11.10
N VAL A 374 -1.52 -1.22 10.33
CA VAL A 374 -1.81 -1.93 9.08
C VAL A 374 -1.88 -0.90 7.96
N SER A 375 -0.84 -0.84 7.17
CA SER A 375 -0.73 0.14 6.08
C SER A 375 -1.75 -0.12 4.97
N THR A 376 -2.36 0.95 4.49
CA THR A 376 -3.26 0.95 3.34
C THR A 376 -2.50 0.96 2.01
N GLY A 377 -1.21 1.28 2.02
CA GLY A 377 -0.37 1.55 0.86
C GLY A 377 0.53 0.39 0.44
N GLY A 378 0.24 -0.27 -0.68
CA GLY A 378 1.12 -1.30 -1.25
C GLY A 378 2.51 -0.77 -1.64
N GLY A 379 2.66 -0.21 -2.85
CA GLY A 379 3.94 0.29 -3.35
C GLY A 379 4.50 1.49 -2.59
N ALA A 380 3.63 2.35 -2.03
CA ALA A 380 4.08 3.48 -1.21
C ALA A 380 4.68 3.00 0.12
N ALA A 381 4.01 2.05 0.79
CA ALA A 381 4.53 1.47 2.03
C ALA A 381 5.89 0.79 1.79
N LEU A 382 6.04 0.01 0.71
CA LEU A 382 7.31 -0.64 0.37
C LEU A 382 8.44 0.37 0.20
N ARG A 383 8.22 1.47 -0.53
CA ARG A 383 9.24 2.52 -0.68
C ARG A 383 9.63 3.16 0.65
N MET A 384 8.68 3.43 1.52
CA MET A 384 9.00 3.96 2.85
C MET A 384 9.76 2.96 3.71
N LEU A 385 9.38 1.67 3.68
CA LEU A 385 10.08 0.60 4.38
C LEU A 385 11.54 0.42 3.90
N THR A 386 11.83 0.86 2.67
CA THR A 386 13.19 0.89 2.11
C THR A 386 13.85 2.28 2.22
N ALA A 387 13.26 3.20 2.99
CA ALA A 387 13.72 4.60 3.13
C ALA A 387 13.92 5.30 1.77
N GLU A 388 12.99 5.08 0.84
CA GLU A 388 12.95 5.76 -0.45
C GLU A 388 11.90 6.88 -0.44
N PRO A 389 12.19 8.05 -1.05
CA PRO A 389 11.25 9.16 -1.06
C PRO A 389 10.00 8.83 -1.90
N LEU A 390 8.86 9.34 -1.44
CA LEU A 390 7.59 9.29 -2.17
C LEU A 390 7.39 10.57 -2.97
N PRO A 391 7.24 10.51 -4.32
CA PRO A 391 7.07 11.70 -5.15
C PRO A 391 5.97 12.65 -4.70
N ALA A 392 4.81 12.10 -4.30
CA ALA A 392 3.69 12.92 -3.84
C ALA A 392 3.95 13.61 -2.48
N VAL A 393 4.71 12.97 -1.60
CA VAL A 393 5.12 13.57 -0.31
C VAL A 393 6.16 14.66 -0.54
N THR A 394 7.18 14.38 -1.37
CA THR A 394 8.17 15.39 -1.77
C THR A 394 7.50 16.62 -2.38
N ALA A 395 6.49 16.43 -3.24
CA ALA A 395 5.75 17.53 -3.83
C ALA A 395 4.99 18.38 -2.78
N LEU A 396 4.43 17.76 -1.73
CA LEU A 396 3.82 18.48 -0.61
C LEU A 396 4.85 19.26 0.21
N GLU A 397 6.04 18.71 0.41
CA GLU A 397 7.10 19.36 1.21
C GLU A 397 7.73 20.55 0.48
N ASP A 398 7.93 20.44 -0.84
CA ASP A 398 8.58 21.44 -1.68
C ASP A 398 7.62 22.52 -2.18
N GLY A 399 6.31 22.32 -2.08
CA GLY A 399 5.27 23.22 -2.58
C GLY A 399 5.18 24.56 -1.83
N PRO A 400 4.38 25.51 -2.37
CA PRO A 400 4.13 26.78 -1.71
C PRO A 400 3.45 26.58 -0.35
N LYS A 401 4.02 27.16 0.70
CA LYS A 401 3.46 27.14 2.06
C LYS A 401 2.43 28.25 2.21
N HIS A 402 1.43 28.03 3.05
CA HIS A 402 0.49 29.09 3.40
C HIS A 402 1.26 30.25 4.05
N GLN A 403 1.23 31.43 3.42
CA GLN A 403 1.75 32.64 4.07
C GLN A 403 0.72 33.04 5.13
N GLN A 404 1.02 32.80 6.40
CA GLN A 404 0.26 33.44 7.48
C GLN A 404 0.25 34.95 7.21
N PRO A 405 -0.91 35.63 7.27
CA PRO A 405 -0.94 37.08 7.18
C PRO A 405 0.00 37.61 8.25
N ALA A 406 0.95 38.46 7.84
CA ALA A 406 1.83 39.13 8.78
C ALA A 406 0.95 39.85 9.81
N ASP A 407 1.11 39.52 11.07
CA ASP A 407 0.50 40.27 12.17
C ASP A 407 1.00 41.73 12.06
N ASP A 408 0.11 42.64 11.64
CA ASP A 408 0.30 44.09 11.66
C ASP A 408 0.00 44.68 13.03
#